data_f74b3e60495c51c713f0efe588b117ab
#
_entry.id   f74b3e60495c51c713f0efe588b117ab
#
_cell.length_a   1.000
_cell.length_b   1.000
_cell.length_c   1.000
_cell.angle_alpha   90.00
_cell.angle_beta   90.00
_cell.angle_gamma   90.00
#
_symmetry.space_group_name_H-M   'P 1'
#
loop_
_entity.id
_entity.type
_entity.pdbx_description
1 polymer ?
#
loop_
_entity_poly.entity_id
_entity_poly.type
_entity_poly.pdbx_seq_one_letter_code
_entity_poly.pdbx_strand_id
1 'polypeptide(L)'
;NHVNGINACLGAITLGAKVIEFHFTDNKKRKFRDHKLSLNVSDVRDLIKRGNNLKLMLGKYEKKICRSIMKDKKTLSKGIIANNDLERGDILSKENLSFARPAKFLHANQANKIIGKKLKTRILAGSLLKLKDFN
;
A
#
# COMPACT_ATOMS: atom_id res chain seq x y z
N ASN A 1 -10.43 8.96 -32.41
CA ASN A 1 -11.29 8.17 -31.52
C ASN A 1 -12.77 8.51 -31.71
N HIS A 2 -13.59 7.52 -32.10
CA HIS A 2 -15.04 7.67 -32.34
C HIS A 2 -15.89 7.11 -31.18
N VAL A 3 -15.33 7.05 -29.99
CA VAL A 3 -16.04 6.58 -28.79
C VAL A 3 -16.61 7.77 -28.00
N ASN A 4 -17.85 7.65 -27.57
CA ASN A 4 -18.49 8.68 -26.73
C ASN A 4 -17.80 8.84 -25.38
N GLY A 5 -17.57 10.07 -24.98
CA GLY A 5 -17.01 10.41 -23.67
C GLY A 5 -15.51 10.13 -23.53
N ILE A 6 -15.02 10.23 -22.30
CA ILE A 6 -13.58 10.24 -22.01
C ILE A 6 -13.02 8.88 -21.55
N ASN A 7 -13.88 7.87 -21.32
CA ASN A 7 -13.45 6.62 -20.67
C ASN A 7 -12.42 5.83 -21.50
N ALA A 8 -12.58 5.77 -22.83
CA ALA A 8 -11.60 5.11 -23.70
C ALA A 8 -10.22 5.82 -23.64
N CYS A 9 -10.21 7.15 -23.59
CA CYS A 9 -9.00 7.94 -23.43
C CYS A 9 -8.32 7.67 -22.08
N LEU A 10 -9.08 7.61 -20.99
CA LEU A 10 -8.56 7.28 -19.66
C LEU A 10 -8.02 5.84 -19.61
N GLY A 11 -8.71 4.88 -20.22
CA GLY A 11 -8.23 3.51 -20.38
C GLY A 11 -6.89 3.45 -21.12
N ALA A 12 -6.78 4.14 -22.25
CA ALA A 12 -5.54 4.21 -23.03
C ALA A 12 -4.38 4.83 -22.22
N ILE A 13 -4.63 5.91 -21.45
CA ILE A 13 -3.64 6.50 -20.54
C ILE A 13 -3.15 5.47 -19.51
N THR A 14 -4.06 4.72 -18.92
CA THR A 14 -3.74 3.69 -17.92
C THR A 14 -2.87 2.57 -18.53
N LEU A 15 -3.12 2.22 -19.79
CA LEU A 15 -2.32 1.26 -20.55
C LEU A 15 -1.01 1.84 -21.08
N GLY A 16 -0.68 3.10 -20.80
CA GLY A 16 0.60 3.72 -21.11
C GLY A 16 0.64 4.53 -22.40
N ALA A 17 -0.51 4.84 -23.02
CA ALA A 17 -0.56 5.73 -24.19
C ALA A 17 0.08 7.09 -23.85
N LYS A 18 0.96 7.55 -24.75
CA LYS A 18 1.66 8.83 -24.62
C LYS A 18 0.96 9.98 -25.32
N VAL A 19 0.16 9.66 -26.33
CA VAL A 19 -0.62 10.59 -27.12
C VAL A 19 -2.04 10.07 -27.22
N ILE A 20 -3.01 10.95 -27.05
CA ILE A 20 -4.44 10.65 -27.18
C ILE A 20 -5.00 11.61 -28.22
N GLU A 21 -5.62 11.06 -29.28
CA GLU A 21 -6.34 11.79 -30.28
C GLU A 21 -7.84 11.63 -30.05
N PHE A 22 -8.59 12.67 -30.20
CA PHE A 22 -10.07 12.67 -30.09
C PHE A 22 -10.68 13.79 -30.95
N HIS A 23 -11.97 13.61 -31.30
CA HIS A 23 -12.75 14.65 -31.97
C HIS A 23 -13.20 15.69 -30.96
N PHE A 24 -13.13 16.97 -31.33
CA PHE A 24 -13.51 18.09 -30.52
C PHE A 24 -14.65 18.91 -31.16
N THR A 25 -15.57 19.42 -30.36
CA THR A 25 -16.65 20.30 -30.80
C THR A 25 -16.94 21.38 -29.76
N ASP A 26 -17.35 22.52 -30.24
CA ASP A 26 -17.97 23.60 -29.45
C ASP A 26 -19.44 23.31 -29.13
N ASN A 27 -20.15 22.55 -29.99
CA ASN A 27 -21.56 22.25 -29.84
C ASN A 27 -21.94 20.85 -30.34
N LYS A 28 -22.22 19.93 -29.41
CA LYS A 28 -22.65 18.55 -29.68
C LYS A 28 -24.00 18.42 -30.38
N LYS A 29 -24.81 19.49 -30.39
CA LYS A 29 -26.16 19.50 -31.03
C LYS A 29 -26.10 19.74 -32.54
N ARG A 30 -24.93 20.04 -33.09
CA ARG A 30 -24.77 20.18 -34.55
C ARG A 30 -25.10 18.87 -35.25
N LYS A 31 -25.88 18.92 -36.33
CA LYS A 31 -26.42 17.74 -37.05
C LYS A 31 -25.45 17.09 -38.02
N PHE A 32 -24.23 17.59 -38.16
CA PHE A 32 -23.31 17.14 -39.21
C PHE A 32 -22.08 16.40 -38.61
N ARG A 33 -21.72 15.26 -39.23
CA ARG A 33 -20.54 14.45 -38.89
C ARG A 33 -20.46 14.06 -37.40
N ASP A 34 -19.27 14.19 -36.80
CA ASP A 34 -18.90 13.60 -35.52
C ASP A 34 -19.18 14.48 -34.28
N HIS A 35 -19.94 15.60 -34.46
CA HIS A 35 -20.23 16.52 -33.36
C HIS A 35 -20.88 15.82 -32.14
N LYS A 36 -21.75 14.83 -32.39
CA LYS A 36 -22.45 14.12 -31.33
C LYS A 36 -21.52 13.31 -30.41
N LEU A 37 -20.49 12.71 -30.96
CA LEU A 37 -19.53 11.89 -30.21
C LEU A 37 -18.25 12.64 -29.78
N SER A 38 -18.05 13.86 -30.31
CA SER A 38 -16.90 14.70 -30.00
C SER A 38 -16.91 15.15 -28.55
N LEU A 39 -15.71 15.37 -27.99
CA LEU A 39 -15.55 15.99 -26.69
C LEU A 39 -15.76 17.50 -26.78
N ASN A 40 -16.46 18.08 -25.82
CA ASN A 40 -16.55 19.53 -25.66
C ASN A 40 -15.50 20.06 -24.67
N VAL A 41 -15.48 21.37 -24.42
CA VAL A 41 -14.50 22.02 -23.52
C VAL A 41 -14.53 21.41 -22.12
N SER A 42 -15.73 21.13 -21.57
CA SER A 42 -15.84 20.53 -20.22
C SER A 42 -15.31 19.10 -20.18
N ASP A 43 -15.60 18.30 -21.21
CA ASP A 43 -15.11 16.93 -21.33
C ASP A 43 -13.58 16.89 -21.40
N VAL A 44 -12.97 17.80 -22.18
CA VAL A 44 -11.49 17.89 -22.29
C VAL A 44 -10.86 18.30 -20.97
N ARG A 45 -11.43 19.28 -20.26
CA ARG A 45 -10.94 19.66 -18.93
C ARG A 45 -10.99 18.49 -17.95
N ASP A 46 -12.09 17.73 -17.95
CA ASP A 46 -12.24 16.54 -17.09
C ASP A 46 -11.23 15.45 -17.49
N LEU A 47 -11.04 15.20 -18.79
CA LEU A 47 -10.04 14.26 -19.30
C LEU A 47 -8.63 14.61 -18.83
N ILE A 48 -8.22 15.88 -18.95
CA ILE A 48 -6.90 16.35 -18.51
C ILE A 48 -6.74 16.16 -17.00
N LYS A 49 -7.75 16.57 -16.21
CA LYS A 49 -7.72 16.44 -14.74
C LYS A 49 -7.60 14.98 -14.32
N ARG A 50 -8.46 14.10 -14.84
CA ARG A 50 -8.46 12.67 -14.49
C ARG A 50 -7.22 11.97 -15.03
N GLY A 51 -6.77 12.28 -16.23
CA GLY A 51 -5.54 11.72 -16.81
C GLY A 51 -4.31 12.04 -15.95
N ASN A 52 -4.17 13.28 -15.48
CA ASN A 52 -3.10 13.66 -14.56
C ASN A 52 -3.20 12.93 -13.21
N ASN A 53 -4.41 12.79 -12.66
CA ASN A 53 -4.62 12.01 -11.44
C ASN A 53 -4.24 10.54 -11.63
N LEU A 54 -4.63 9.92 -12.74
CA LEU A 54 -4.25 8.54 -13.07
C LEU A 54 -2.74 8.36 -13.11
N LYS A 55 -2.00 9.29 -13.74
CA LYS A 55 -0.52 9.25 -13.74
C LYS A 55 0.07 9.28 -12.33
N LEU A 56 -0.48 10.11 -11.43
CA LEU A 56 -0.07 10.16 -10.04
C LEU A 56 -0.39 8.86 -9.29
N MET A 57 -1.59 8.29 -9.52
CA MET A 57 -2.04 7.05 -8.89
C MET A 57 -1.25 5.82 -9.34
N LEU A 58 -0.87 5.75 -10.61
CA LEU A 58 -0.04 4.68 -11.16
C LEU A 58 1.36 4.66 -10.52
N GLY A 59 1.87 5.82 -10.10
CA GLY A 59 3.14 5.93 -9.40
C GLY A 59 4.32 5.36 -10.18
N LYS A 60 5.18 4.66 -9.46
CA LYS A 60 6.35 3.96 -10.03
C LYS A 60 6.25 2.47 -9.70
N TYR A 61 6.73 1.62 -10.61
CA TYR A 61 6.83 0.17 -10.38
C TYR A 61 7.95 -0.15 -9.37
N GLU A 62 7.83 0.45 -8.19
CA GLU A 62 8.79 0.30 -7.11
C GLU A 62 8.10 0.52 -5.76
N LYS A 63 8.19 -0.46 -4.86
CA LYS A 63 7.65 -0.33 -3.51
C LYS A 63 8.70 0.26 -2.58
N LYS A 64 8.65 1.57 -2.38
CA LYS A 64 9.49 2.28 -1.40
C LYS A 64 8.65 2.77 -0.21
N ILE A 65 9.28 2.75 0.97
CA ILE A 65 8.68 3.38 2.15
C ILE A 65 8.90 4.89 2.03
N CYS A 66 7.83 5.63 1.79
CA CYS A 66 7.88 7.09 1.75
C CYS A 66 7.95 7.68 3.17
N ARG A 67 8.42 8.93 3.30
CA ARG A 67 8.58 9.61 4.60
C ARG A 67 7.29 9.69 5.41
N SER A 68 6.14 9.88 4.75
CA SER A 68 4.83 9.92 5.40
C SER A 68 4.48 8.60 6.12
N ILE A 69 4.86 7.44 5.55
CA ILE A 69 4.60 6.13 6.13
C ILE A 69 5.59 5.76 7.25
N MET A 70 6.77 6.42 7.32
CA MET A 70 7.79 6.07 8.32
C MET A 70 7.29 6.23 9.77
N LYS A 71 6.49 7.27 10.03
CA LYS A 71 5.88 7.50 11.35
C LYS A 71 4.90 6.39 11.70
N ASP A 72 4.03 6.05 10.77
CA ASP A 72 3.03 4.99 10.93
C ASP A 72 3.67 3.61 11.07
N LYS A 73 4.78 3.35 10.37
CA LYS A 73 5.53 2.10 10.48
C LYS A 73 5.96 1.82 11.92
N LYS A 74 6.41 2.84 12.68
CA LYS A 74 6.82 2.67 14.08
C LYS A 74 5.66 2.26 14.99
N THR A 75 4.47 2.80 14.75
CA THR A 75 3.30 2.55 15.59
C THR A 75 2.49 1.33 15.16
N LEU A 76 2.41 1.07 13.85
CA LEU A 76 1.57 0.02 13.28
C LEU A 76 2.29 -1.32 13.09
N SER A 77 3.63 -1.35 13.12
CA SER A 77 4.36 -2.62 13.05
C SER A 77 4.07 -3.48 14.26
N LYS A 78 3.92 -4.80 14.04
CA LYS A 78 3.75 -5.77 15.13
C LYS A 78 5.10 -6.19 15.70
N GLY A 79 5.20 -6.13 17.02
CA GLY A 79 6.27 -6.74 17.80
C GLY A 79 5.92 -8.14 18.28
N ILE A 80 6.89 -8.85 18.82
CA ILE A 80 6.73 -10.20 19.36
C ILE A 80 6.48 -10.08 20.86
N ILE A 81 5.44 -10.74 21.36
CA ILE A 81 5.09 -10.86 22.76
C ILE A 81 5.04 -12.35 23.19
N ALA A 82 5.22 -12.62 24.49
CA ALA A 82 4.97 -13.92 25.05
C ALA A 82 3.47 -14.22 25.06
N ASN A 83 3.05 -15.38 24.56
CA ASN A 83 1.66 -15.82 24.51
C ASN A 83 1.17 -16.34 25.87
N ASN A 84 2.09 -16.87 26.67
CA ASN A 84 1.89 -17.43 28.01
C ASN A 84 3.05 -17.04 28.91
N ASP A 85 2.95 -17.30 30.22
CA ASP A 85 4.06 -17.16 31.14
C ASP A 85 5.17 -18.16 30.77
N LEU A 86 6.39 -17.68 30.77
CA LEU A 86 7.58 -18.43 30.40
C LEU A 86 8.60 -18.35 31.53
N GLU A 87 9.20 -19.48 31.90
CA GLU A 87 10.18 -19.54 32.96
C GLU A 87 11.64 -19.46 32.43
N ARG A 88 12.54 -19.11 33.32
CA ARG A 88 13.97 -19.15 33.00
C ARG A 88 14.37 -20.55 32.59
N GLY A 89 14.98 -20.70 31.45
CA GLY A 89 15.45 -21.97 30.94
C GLY A 89 14.54 -22.59 29.90
N ASP A 90 13.32 -22.10 29.73
CA ASP A 90 12.41 -22.55 28.67
C ASP A 90 13.01 -22.33 27.29
N ILE A 91 12.74 -23.26 26.38
CA ILE A 91 13.08 -23.14 24.96
C ILE A 91 11.88 -22.56 24.22
N LEU A 92 12.08 -21.44 23.55
CA LEU A 92 11.00 -20.73 22.87
C LEU A 92 10.53 -21.49 21.63
N SER A 93 9.23 -21.75 21.56
CA SER A 93 8.55 -22.36 20.42
C SER A 93 7.62 -21.35 19.73
N LYS A 94 7.00 -21.72 18.60
CA LYS A 94 6.03 -20.87 17.92
C LYS A 94 4.78 -20.62 18.76
N GLU A 95 4.38 -21.61 19.53
CA GLU A 95 3.17 -21.60 20.39
C GLU A 95 3.32 -20.60 21.54
N ASN A 96 4.57 -20.32 21.94
CA ASN A 96 4.88 -19.32 22.97
C ASN A 96 4.83 -17.88 22.46
N LEU A 97 4.67 -17.68 21.13
CA LEU A 97 4.71 -16.35 20.51
C LEU A 97 3.32 -15.86 20.15
N SER A 98 3.12 -14.57 20.40
CA SER A 98 2.01 -13.79 19.83
C SER A 98 2.55 -12.46 19.30
N PHE A 99 1.69 -11.68 18.62
CA PHE A 99 2.13 -10.48 17.93
C PHE A 99 1.20 -9.31 18.23
N ALA A 100 1.74 -8.26 18.83
CA ALA A 100 0.99 -7.05 19.19
C ALA A 100 1.68 -5.78 18.67
N ARG A 101 0.91 -4.69 18.54
CA ARG A 101 1.41 -3.35 18.22
C ARG A 101 1.62 -2.54 19.49
N PRO A 102 2.62 -1.66 19.52
CA PRO A 102 3.67 -1.40 18.53
C PRO A 102 4.86 -2.37 18.65
N ALA A 103 5.65 -2.49 17.56
CA ALA A 103 6.93 -3.19 17.62
C ALA A 103 7.98 -2.30 18.30
N LYS A 104 8.17 -2.48 19.60
CA LYS A 104 9.11 -1.67 20.39
C LYS A 104 10.54 -2.24 20.42
N PHE A 105 10.67 -3.56 20.32
CA PHE A 105 11.97 -4.28 20.38
C PHE A 105 12.14 -5.21 19.17
N LEU A 106 11.63 -6.43 19.26
CA LEU A 106 11.66 -7.39 18.16
C LEU A 106 10.44 -7.21 17.26
N HIS A 107 10.66 -7.13 15.95
CA HIS A 107 9.59 -7.12 14.96
C HIS A 107 9.10 -8.54 14.65
N ALA A 108 7.84 -8.69 14.26
CA ALA A 108 7.21 -9.99 13.96
C ALA A 108 8.01 -10.84 12.95
N ASN A 109 8.62 -10.21 11.93
CA ASN A 109 9.46 -10.90 10.94
C ASN A 109 10.79 -11.44 11.50
N GLN A 110 11.12 -11.15 12.75
CA GLN A 110 12.31 -11.65 13.42
C GLN A 110 12.01 -12.88 14.30
N ALA A 111 10.79 -13.41 14.31
CA ALA A 111 10.38 -14.55 15.15
C ALA A 111 11.32 -15.75 14.96
N ASN A 112 11.68 -16.09 13.72
CA ASN A 112 12.58 -17.20 13.43
C ASN A 112 14.00 -17.05 14.04
N LYS A 113 14.40 -15.84 14.45
CA LYS A 113 15.70 -15.60 15.08
C LYS A 113 15.73 -15.98 16.55
N ILE A 114 14.57 -16.13 17.18
CA ILE A 114 14.45 -16.40 18.61
C ILE A 114 13.81 -17.76 18.93
N ILE A 115 13.10 -18.36 17.98
CA ILE A 115 12.59 -19.74 18.13
C ILE A 115 13.77 -20.70 18.32
N GLY A 116 13.64 -21.62 19.27
CA GLY A 116 14.68 -22.57 19.66
C GLY A 116 15.72 -22.02 20.66
N LYS A 117 15.67 -20.73 20.97
CA LYS A 117 16.56 -20.13 21.97
C LYS A 117 16.05 -20.34 23.39
N LYS A 118 17.01 -20.45 24.33
CA LYS A 118 16.74 -20.62 25.76
C LYS A 118 16.61 -19.28 26.48
N LEU A 119 15.59 -19.14 27.32
CA LEU A 119 15.32 -17.93 28.09
C LEU A 119 16.29 -17.76 29.25
N LYS A 120 16.77 -16.54 29.47
CA LYS A 120 17.62 -16.14 30.59
C LYS A 120 16.86 -15.78 31.86
N THR A 121 15.64 -15.29 31.68
CA THR A 121 14.79 -14.76 32.77
C THR A 121 13.35 -15.18 32.56
N ARG A 122 12.57 -15.17 33.63
CA ARG A 122 11.10 -15.31 33.52
C ARG A 122 10.49 -14.17 32.73
N ILE A 123 9.51 -14.47 31.88
CA ILE A 123 8.75 -13.50 31.08
C ILE A 123 7.27 -13.77 31.23
N LEU A 124 6.52 -12.77 31.62
CA LEU A 124 5.06 -12.87 31.79
C LEU A 124 4.33 -12.79 30.45
N ALA A 125 3.19 -13.46 30.36
CA ALA A 125 2.28 -13.38 29.23
C ALA A 125 1.99 -11.92 28.85
N GLY A 126 1.92 -11.62 27.54
CA GLY A 126 1.74 -10.28 27.02
C GLY A 126 2.97 -9.38 27.01
N SER A 127 4.08 -9.79 27.65
CA SER A 127 5.31 -9.00 27.67
C SER A 127 6.03 -9.03 26.32
N LEU A 128 6.58 -7.87 25.91
CA LEU A 128 7.40 -7.74 24.69
C LEU A 128 8.76 -8.44 24.86
N LEU A 129 9.08 -9.31 23.92
CA LEU A 129 10.33 -10.02 23.88
C LEU A 129 11.48 -9.14 23.33
N LYS A 130 12.69 -9.31 23.91
CA LYS A 130 13.92 -8.58 23.57
C LYS A 130 15.03 -9.57 23.27
N LEU A 131 15.97 -9.20 22.41
CA LEU A 131 17.12 -10.07 22.11
C LEU A 131 17.94 -10.46 23.36
N LYS A 132 18.05 -9.58 24.35
CA LYS A 132 18.76 -9.84 25.60
C LYS A 132 18.08 -10.89 26.50
N ASP A 133 16.84 -11.22 26.25
CA ASP A 133 16.08 -12.19 27.05
C ASP A 133 16.52 -13.65 26.74
N PHE A 134 17.35 -13.84 25.73
CA PHE A 134 17.80 -15.14 25.23
C PHE A 134 19.31 -15.33 25.30
N ASN A 135 19.71 -16.61 25.34
CA ASN A 135 21.11 -17.05 25.12
C ASN A 135 21.40 -17.14 23.62
#